data_fb03ea6e8cb33218a798013e02e2e826
#
_entry.id   fb03ea6e8cb33218a798013e02e2e826
#
_cell.length_a   1.000
_cell.length_b   1.000
_cell.length_c   1.000
_cell.angle_alpha   90.00
_cell.angle_beta   90.00
_cell.angle_gamma   90.00
#
_symmetry.space_group_name_H-M   'P 1'
#
loop_
_entity.id
_entity.type
_entity.pdbx_description
1 polymer ?
#
loop_
_entity_poly.entity_id
_entity_poly.type
_entity_poly.pdbx_seq_one_letter_code
_entity_poly.pdbx_strand_id
1 'polypeptide(L)'
;MARMTAEARRAELVQAAFRVMSREGVGAGTTRAICAEAGMVLATFHYCFRSRDELLRELMIMLSLKERVAATEAMKPGSDMRELLRQASYGYLEHLEEDPGHELVLFELNHYALRSPELRDLADEQYRRYYESATQILEGAAQLADVSWSVELPALARIVVAMIDGLTTTWLVDRDSDRSKEVIDMLSEYVSSKAVPN
;
A
#
# COMPACT_ATOMS: atom_id res chain seq x y z
N MET A 1 33.71 -1.98 -13.30
CA MET A 1 32.29 -1.97 -12.83
C MET A 1 31.50 -2.98 -13.63
N ALA A 2 30.81 -3.91 -12.97
CA ALA A 2 29.96 -4.87 -13.66
C ALA A 2 28.80 -4.11 -14.38
N ARG A 3 28.56 -4.48 -15.63
CA ARG A 3 27.51 -3.86 -16.46
C ARG A 3 26.14 -4.26 -15.87
N MET A 4 25.35 -3.31 -15.38
CA MET A 4 23.98 -3.55 -14.88
C MET A 4 23.15 -4.28 -15.94
N THR A 5 22.39 -5.28 -15.50
CA THR A 5 21.43 -5.99 -16.37
C THR A 5 20.27 -5.05 -16.76
N ALA A 6 19.47 -5.42 -17.75
CA ALA A 6 18.28 -4.65 -18.14
C ALA A 6 17.25 -4.59 -16.99
N GLU A 7 17.09 -5.71 -16.29
CA GLU A 7 16.20 -5.83 -15.14
C GLU A 7 16.66 -4.94 -13.96
N ALA A 8 17.96 -4.95 -13.64
CA ALA A 8 18.52 -4.10 -12.59
C ALA A 8 18.35 -2.59 -12.93
N ARG A 9 18.49 -2.20 -14.21
CA ARG A 9 18.23 -0.82 -14.63
C ARG A 9 16.76 -0.45 -14.53
N ARG A 10 15.85 -1.37 -14.87
CA ARG A 10 14.41 -1.19 -14.75
C ARG A 10 14.03 -0.97 -13.29
N ALA A 11 14.50 -1.83 -12.39
CA ALA A 11 14.27 -1.70 -10.95
C ALA A 11 14.84 -0.37 -10.39
N GLU A 12 16.05 0.03 -10.79
CA GLU A 12 16.64 1.29 -10.35
C GLU A 12 15.86 2.52 -10.84
N LEU A 13 15.33 2.50 -12.06
CA LEU A 13 14.46 3.58 -12.56
C LEU A 13 13.16 3.70 -11.73
N VAL A 14 12.56 2.58 -11.30
CA VAL A 14 11.39 2.58 -10.41
C VAL A 14 11.74 3.17 -9.04
N GLN A 15 12.87 2.76 -8.45
CA GLN A 15 13.35 3.30 -7.19
C GLN A 15 13.68 4.80 -7.29
N ALA A 16 14.31 5.22 -8.37
CA ALA A 16 14.58 6.64 -8.64
C ALA A 16 13.29 7.45 -8.77
N ALA A 17 12.27 6.90 -9.42
CA ALA A 17 10.95 7.53 -9.50
C ALA A 17 10.34 7.72 -8.11
N PHE A 18 10.39 6.70 -7.27
CA PHE A 18 9.94 6.80 -5.87
C PHE A 18 10.68 7.93 -5.12
N ARG A 19 12.02 7.96 -5.19
CA ARG A 19 12.81 9.01 -4.52
C ARG A 19 12.45 10.42 -4.98
N VAL A 20 12.30 10.62 -6.29
CA VAL A 20 11.89 11.94 -6.83
C VAL A 20 10.49 12.31 -6.35
N MET A 21 9.54 11.37 -6.45
CA MET A 21 8.13 11.63 -6.13
C MET A 21 7.90 11.82 -4.63
N SER A 22 8.59 11.06 -3.78
CA SER A 22 8.53 11.27 -2.31
C SER A 22 9.05 12.64 -1.89
N ARG A 23 10.05 13.16 -2.59
CA ARG A 23 10.67 14.45 -2.27
C ARG A 23 9.91 15.64 -2.85
N GLU A 24 9.37 15.50 -4.07
CA GLU A 24 8.90 16.63 -4.89
C GLU A 24 7.46 16.47 -5.41
N GLY A 25 6.78 15.36 -5.03
CA GLY A 25 5.44 15.00 -5.50
C GLY A 25 5.44 14.29 -6.86
N VAL A 26 4.32 13.62 -7.18
CA VAL A 26 4.16 12.78 -8.39
C VAL A 26 4.34 13.60 -9.68
N GLY A 27 3.95 14.87 -9.68
CA GLY A 27 4.11 15.76 -10.83
C GLY A 27 5.57 15.98 -11.24
N ALA A 28 6.51 15.97 -10.30
CA ALA A 28 7.94 16.13 -10.54
C ALA A 28 8.60 14.88 -11.16
N GLY A 29 7.97 13.71 -11.06
CA GLY A 29 8.45 12.44 -11.60
C GLY A 29 8.43 12.38 -13.12
N THR A 30 9.09 13.31 -13.80
CA THR A 30 9.26 13.28 -15.27
C THR A 30 10.34 12.25 -15.66
N THR A 31 10.27 11.74 -16.87
CA THR A 31 11.28 10.78 -17.38
C THR A 31 12.71 11.33 -17.29
N ARG A 32 12.87 12.63 -17.48
CA ARG A 32 14.19 13.30 -17.34
C ARG A 32 14.66 13.37 -15.90
N ALA A 33 13.78 13.75 -14.97
CA ALA A 33 14.09 13.81 -13.54
C ALA A 33 14.44 12.42 -12.99
N ILE A 34 13.66 11.41 -13.35
CA ILE A 34 13.88 9.99 -12.98
C ILE A 34 15.23 9.49 -13.49
N CYS A 35 15.56 9.76 -14.77
CA CYS A 35 16.86 9.37 -15.34
C CYS A 35 18.03 10.10 -14.64
N ALA A 36 17.90 11.40 -14.35
CA ALA A 36 18.91 12.14 -13.64
C ALA A 36 19.15 11.59 -12.24
N GLU A 37 18.08 11.30 -11.49
CA GLU A 37 18.12 10.66 -10.16
C GLU A 37 18.79 9.28 -10.18
N ALA A 38 18.51 8.48 -11.22
CA ALA A 38 19.11 7.16 -11.42
C ALA A 38 20.56 7.20 -11.96
N GLY A 39 21.09 8.37 -12.31
CA GLY A 39 22.39 8.50 -12.99
C GLY A 39 22.40 7.88 -14.39
N MET A 40 21.26 7.87 -15.07
CA MET A 40 21.06 7.21 -16.37
C MET A 40 20.71 8.23 -17.47
N VAL A 41 21.04 7.89 -18.71
CA VAL A 41 20.65 8.71 -19.88
C VAL A 41 19.21 8.37 -20.30
N LEU A 42 18.52 9.34 -20.91
CA LEU A 42 17.12 9.19 -21.34
C LEU A 42 16.90 7.98 -22.27
N ALA A 43 17.89 7.63 -23.10
CA ALA A 43 17.83 6.44 -23.95
C ALA A 43 17.69 5.13 -23.14
N THR A 44 18.23 5.08 -21.92
CA THR A 44 18.07 3.93 -21.02
C THR A 44 16.63 3.78 -20.56
N PHE A 45 15.94 4.90 -20.28
CA PHE A 45 14.52 4.87 -19.96
C PHE A 45 13.70 4.21 -21.08
N HIS A 46 13.84 4.69 -22.31
CA HIS A 46 13.10 4.17 -23.46
C HIS A 46 13.47 2.72 -23.84
N TYR A 47 14.64 2.26 -23.41
CA TYR A 47 15.00 0.84 -23.52
C TYR A 47 14.25 -0.01 -22.46
N CYS A 48 14.04 0.52 -21.25
CA CYS A 48 13.42 -0.20 -20.13
C CYS A 48 11.90 -0.08 -20.11
N PHE A 49 11.34 1.08 -20.51
CA PHE A 49 9.92 1.41 -20.42
C PHE A 49 9.41 2.03 -21.73
N ARG A 50 8.23 1.61 -22.16
CA ARG A 50 7.55 2.16 -23.34
C ARG A 50 6.99 3.55 -23.05
N SER A 51 6.56 3.80 -21.80
CA SER A 51 5.98 5.07 -21.34
C SER A 51 6.30 5.31 -19.86
N ARG A 52 6.06 6.55 -19.42
CA ARG A 52 6.07 6.90 -17.99
C ARG A 52 4.99 6.11 -17.22
N ASP A 53 3.84 5.88 -17.83
CA ASP A 53 2.73 5.17 -17.21
C ASP A 53 3.06 3.71 -16.92
N GLU A 54 3.83 3.04 -17.79
CA GLU A 54 4.33 1.69 -17.52
C GLU A 54 5.23 1.67 -16.28
N LEU A 55 6.09 2.68 -16.10
CA LEU A 55 6.91 2.80 -14.90
C LEU A 55 6.04 3.07 -13.66
N LEU A 56 5.01 3.96 -13.75
CA LEU A 56 4.10 4.24 -12.65
C LEU A 56 3.34 2.99 -12.19
N ARG A 57 2.94 2.11 -13.12
CA ARG A 57 2.34 0.81 -12.79
C ARG A 57 3.27 -0.05 -11.94
N GLU A 58 4.53 -0.18 -12.32
CA GLU A 58 5.50 -0.94 -11.52
C GLU A 58 5.76 -0.30 -10.15
N LEU A 59 5.83 1.02 -10.11
CA LEU A 59 5.99 1.75 -8.84
C LEU A 59 4.82 1.45 -7.89
N MET A 60 3.58 1.54 -8.34
CA MET A 60 2.41 1.23 -7.50
C MET A 60 2.43 -0.22 -7.02
N ILE A 61 2.76 -1.18 -7.88
CA ILE A 61 2.87 -2.60 -7.50
C ILE A 61 3.93 -2.78 -6.41
N MET A 62 5.08 -2.17 -6.57
CA MET A 62 6.18 -2.26 -5.60
C MET A 62 5.78 -1.70 -4.23
N LEU A 63 5.10 -0.55 -4.21
CA LEU A 63 4.67 0.10 -2.98
C LEU A 63 3.61 -0.75 -2.25
N SER A 64 2.55 -1.17 -2.92
CA SER A 64 1.47 -1.97 -2.31
C SER A 64 1.90 -3.31 -1.72
N LEU A 65 3.00 -3.89 -2.23
CA LEU A 65 3.52 -5.15 -1.68
C LEU A 65 4.09 -4.96 -0.27
N LYS A 66 4.75 -3.85 0.01
CA LYS A 66 5.35 -3.56 1.32
C LYS A 66 4.30 -3.44 2.43
N GLU A 67 3.20 -2.74 2.18
CA GLU A 67 2.09 -2.57 3.13
C GLU A 67 1.50 -3.92 3.59
N ARG A 68 1.25 -4.81 2.64
CA ARG A 68 0.68 -6.13 2.94
C ARG A 68 1.61 -6.98 3.81
N VAL A 69 2.91 -6.94 3.57
CA VAL A 69 3.90 -7.69 4.35
C VAL A 69 3.89 -7.21 5.78
N ALA A 70 3.95 -5.90 6.03
CA ALA A 70 3.95 -5.32 7.37
C ALA A 70 2.72 -5.76 8.19
N ALA A 71 1.51 -5.67 7.63
CA ALA A 71 0.29 -6.09 8.30
C ALA A 71 0.25 -7.59 8.62
N THR A 72 0.72 -8.44 7.70
CA THR A 72 0.67 -9.89 7.87
C THR A 72 1.68 -10.39 8.91
N GLU A 73 2.90 -9.84 8.90
CA GLU A 73 3.98 -10.25 9.82
C GLU A 73 3.71 -9.84 11.27
N ALA A 74 2.87 -8.82 11.49
CA ALA A 74 2.50 -8.36 12.83
C ALA A 74 1.58 -9.33 13.59
N MET A 75 0.79 -10.16 12.89
CA MET A 75 -0.16 -11.10 13.52
C MET A 75 0.57 -12.25 14.23
N LYS A 76 0.19 -12.49 15.50
CA LYS A 76 0.79 -13.54 16.35
C LYS A 76 -0.18 -14.69 16.57
N PRO A 77 0.20 -15.94 16.29
CA PRO A 77 -0.62 -17.12 16.61
C PRO A 77 -0.98 -17.19 18.10
N GLY A 78 -2.20 -17.61 18.41
CA GLY A 78 -2.70 -17.73 19.78
C GLY A 78 -3.36 -16.47 20.34
N SER A 79 -3.41 -15.38 19.59
CA SER A 79 -4.21 -14.19 19.89
C SER A 79 -5.69 -14.43 19.54
N ASP A 80 -6.60 -13.75 20.25
CA ASP A 80 -7.99 -13.71 19.84
C ASP A 80 -8.20 -12.85 18.58
N MET A 81 -9.40 -12.94 17.97
CA MET A 81 -9.70 -12.23 16.73
C MET A 81 -9.46 -10.72 16.82
N ARG A 82 -9.90 -10.07 17.90
CA ARG A 82 -9.72 -8.63 18.09
C ARG A 82 -8.24 -8.25 18.13
N GLU A 83 -7.45 -9.03 18.85
CA GLU A 83 -6.01 -8.79 19.00
C GLU A 83 -5.26 -9.04 17.66
N LEU A 84 -5.65 -10.06 16.88
CA LEU A 84 -5.07 -10.31 15.55
C LEU A 84 -5.31 -9.14 14.61
N LEU A 85 -6.53 -8.60 14.57
CA LEU A 85 -6.88 -7.44 13.75
C LEU A 85 -6.14 -6.18 14.21
N ARG A 86 -6.01 -6.00 15.52
CA ARG A 86 -5.25 -4.90 16.12
C ARG A 86 -3.78 -4.97 15.74
N GLN A 87 -3.16 -6.14 15.86
CA GLN A 87 -1.76 -6.36 15.48
C GLN A 87 -1.52 -6.07 14.01
N ALA A 88 -2.36 -6.57 13.10
CA ALA A 88 -2.25 -6.28 11.67
C ALA A 88 -2.33 -4.78 11.37
N SER A 89 -3.28 -4.08 11.99
CA SER A 89 -3.47 -2.62 11.79
C SER A 89 -2.35 -1.80 12.43
N TYR A 90 -1.79 -2.25 13.55
CA TYR A 90 -0.63 -1.60 14.17
C TYR A 90 0.63 -1.80 13.33
N GLY A 91 0.85 -3.00 12.76
CA GLY A 91 1.96 -3.22 11.82
C GLY A 91 1.88 -2.31 10.59
N TYR A 92 0.67 -2.04 10.09
CA TYR A 92 0.47 -1.04 9.05
C TYR A 92 0.79 0.38 9.54
N LEU A 93 0.32 0.78 10.74
CA LEU A 93 0.61 2.11 11.30
C LEU A 93 2.11 2.33 11.52
N GLU A 94 2.83 1.33 12.04
CA GLU A 94 4.29 1.38 12.19
C GLU A 94 4.98 1.60 10.83
N HIS A 95 4.54 0.89 9.78
CA HIS A 95 5.05 1.10 8.42
C HIS A 95 4.79 2.53 7.90
N LEU A 96 3.59 3.07 8.15
CA LEU A 96 3.22 4.44 7.80
C LEU A 96 4.10 5.47 8.54
N GLU A 97 4.38 5.24 9.83
CA GLU A 97 5.25 6.09 10.65
C GLU A 97 6.71 6.09 10.16
N GLU A 98 7.21 4.92 9.74
CA GLU A 98 8.58 4.75 9.26
C GLU A 98 8.83 5.44 7.91
N ASP A 99 7.88 5.35 6.98
CA ASP A 99 8.00 5.91 5.62
C ASP A 99 6.71 6.62 5.16
N PRO A 100 6.40 7.80 5.72
CA PRO A 100 5.21 8.57 5.30
C PRO A 100 5.23 8.97 3.81
N GLY A 101 6.41 9.08 3.22
CA GLY A 101 6.58 9.39 1.79
C GLY A 101 6.04 8.29 0.89
N HIS A 102 6.08 7.05 1.35
CA HIS A 102 5.49 5.90 0.68
C HIS A 102 3.98 6.11 0.43
N GLU A 103 3.24 6.38 1.51
CA GLU A 103 1.80 6.58 1.44
C GLU A 103 1.40 7.84 0.66
N LEU A 104 2.13 8.94 0.85
CA LEU A 104 1.90 10.17 0.08
C LEU A 104 2.01 9.91 -1.42
N VAL A 105 3.04 9.18 -1.87
CA VAL A 105 3.21 8.85 -3.29
C VAL A 105 2.06 7.98 -3.79
N LEU A 106 1.62 6.97 -3.02
CA LEU A 106 0.47 6.13 -3.38
C LEU A 106 -0.83 6.94 -3.51
N PHE A 107 -1.12 7.80 -2.54
CA PHE A 107 -2.30 8.67 -2.59
C PHE A 107 -2.28 9.61 -3.80
N GLU A 108 -1.16 10.28 -4.05
CA GLU A 108 -1.01 11.15 -5.22
C GLU A 108 -1.13 10.39 -6.54
N LEU A 109 -0.55 9.18 -6.64
CA LEU A 109 -0.65 8.31 -7.82
C LEU A 109 -2.10 7.87 -8.07
N ASN A 110 -2.84 7.49 -7.03
CA ASN A 110 -4.25 7.15 -7.14
C ASN A 110 -5.07 8.34 -7.65
N HIS A 111 -4.89 9.52 -7.06
CA HIS A 111 -5.59 10.74 -7.52
C HIS A 111 -5.21 11.12 -8.96
N TYR A 112 -3.95 10.96 -9.32
CA TYR A 112 -3.49 11.18 -10.69
C TYR A 112 -4.13 10.19 -11.67
N ALA A 113 -4.17 8.90 -11.32
CA ALA A 113 -4.78 7.85 -12.13
C ALA A 113 -6.28 8.05 -12.35
N LEU A 114 -7.02 8.47 -11.29
CA LEU A 114 -8.46 8.75 -11.39
C LEU A 114 -8.80 9.88 -12.38
N ARG A 115 -7.85 10.80 -12.64
CA ARG A 115 -8.02 11.94 -13.56
C ARG A 115 -7.45 11.69 -14.96
N SER A 116 -6.71 10.62 -15.16
CA SER A 116 -6.05 10.27 -16.41
C SER A 116 -6.76 9.09 -17.06
N PRO A 117 -7.45 9.26 -18.20
CA PRO A 117 -8.17 8.17 -18.85
C PRO A 117 -7.29 6.95 -19.13
N GLU A 118 -6.00 7.18 -19.46
CA GLU A 118 -5.00 6.16 -19.79
C GLU A 118 -4.50 5.38 -18.56
N LEU A 119 -4.77 5.88 -17.34
CA LEU A 119 -4.31 5.29 -16.08
C LEU A 119 -5.46 4.88 -15.15
N ARG A 120 -6.72 5.06 -15.58
CA ARG A 120 -7.88 4.78 -14.73
C ARG A 120 -7.95 3.33 -14.26
N ASP A 121 -7.59 2.40 -15.15
CA ASP A 121 -7.47 0.97 -14.83
C ASP A 121 -6.41 0.69 -13.76
N LEU A 122 -5.42 1.56 -13.61
CA LEU A 122 -4.39 1.44 -12.57
C LEU A 122 -4.96 1.68 -11.17
N ALA A 123 -5.82 2.70 -11.00
CA ALA A 123 -6.50 2.94 -9.74
C ALA A 123 -7.47 1.79 -9.40
N ASP A 124 -8.22 1.28 -10.38
CA ASP A 124 -9.10 0.13 -10.19
C ASP A 124 -8.30 -1.13 -9.78
N GLU A 125 -7.15 -1.38 -10.42
CA GLU A 125 -6.27 -2.50 -10.09
C GLU A 125 -5.67 -2.34 -8.69
N GLN A 126 -5.27 -1.13 -8.29
CA GLN A 126 -4.74 -0.84 -6.97
C GLN A 126 -5.76 -1.17 -5.88
N TYR A 127 -7.00 -0.65 -5.99
CA TYR A 127 -8.03 -0.94 -5.00
C TYR A 127 -8.48 -2.40 -5.00
N ARG A 128 -8.49 -3.06 -6.15
CA ARG A 128 -8.70 -4.51 -6.21
C ARG A 128 -7.65 -5.27 -5.39
N ARG A 129 -6.38 -4.90 -5.49
CA ARG A 129 -5.29 -5.47 -4.69
C ARG A 129 -5.45 -5.19 -3.20
N TYR A 130 -5.89 -3.99 -2.81
CA TYR A 130 -6.19 -3.68 -1.42
C TYR A 130 -7.32 -4.55 -0.87
N TYR A 131 -8.42 -4.74 -1.61
CA TYR A 131 -9.50 -5.62 -1.19
C TYR A 131 -9.06 -7.08 -1.11
N GLU A 132 -8.27 -7.56 -2.06
CA GLU A 132 -7.69 -8.92 -2.04
C GLU A 132 -6.77 -9.10 -0.81
N SER A 133 -5.91 -8.13 -0.51
CA SER A 133 -5.01 -8.16 0.65
C SER A 133 -5.80 -8.14 1.96
N ALA A 134 -6.79 -7.26 2.10
CA ALA A 134 -7.65 -7.21 3.28
C ALA A 134 -8.43 -8.52 3.47
N THR A 135 -8.93 -9.11 2.38
CA THR A 135 -9.59 -10.42 2.41
C THR A 135 -8.64 -11.50 2.93
N GLN A 136 -7.41 -11.58 2.42
CA GLN A 136 -6.41 -12.57 2.86
C GLN A 136 -6.03 -12.39 4.33
N ILE A 137 -5.90 -11.15 4.81
CA ILE A 137 -5.63 -10.85 6.22
C ILE A 137 -6.80 -11.32 7.10
N LEU A 138 -8.04 -11.02 6.70
CA LEU A 138 -9.25 -11.43 7.43
C LEU A 138 -9.42 -12.96 7.44
N GLU A 139 -9.15 -13.65 6.33
CA GLU A 139 -9.15 -15.12 6.25
C GLU A 139 -8.07 -15.72 7.16
N GLY A 140 -6.85 -15.19 7.10
CA GLY A 140 -5.75 -15.63 7.95
C GLY A 140 -6.05 -15.44 9.44
N ALA A 141 -6.62 -14.30 9.82
CA ALA A 141 -7.03 -14.03 11.20
C ALA A 141 -8.14 -15.01 11.66
N ALA A 142 -9.13 -15.29 10.80
CA ALA A 142 -10.19 -16.26 11.09
C ALA A 142 -9.66 -17.68 11.31
N GLN A 143 -8.70 -18.10 10.48
CA GLN A 143 -8.02 -19.38 10.64
C GLN A 143 -7.22 -19.48 11.94
N LEU A 144 -6.49 -18.42 12.31
CA LEU A 144 -5.69 -18.36 13.53
C LEU A 144 -6.55 -18.36 14.79
N ALA A 145 -7.75 -17.75 14.75
CA ALA A 145 -8.68 -17.66 15.87
C ALA A 145 -9.73 -18.79 15.92
N ASP A 146 -9.75 -19.70 14.94
CA ASP A 146 -10.73 -20.78 14.78
C ASP A 146 -12.19 -20.28 14.78
N VAL A 147 -12.46 -19.30 13.91
CA VAL A 147 -13.79 -18.67 13.76
C VAL A 147 -14.16 -18.54 12.29
N SER A 148 -15.44 -18.20 12.04
CA SER A 148 -15.94 -17.83 10.72
C SER A 148 -16.56 -16.43 10.75
N TRP A 149 -16.84 -15.86 9.59
CA TRP A 149 -17.43 -14.53 9.47
C TRP A 149 -18.96 -14.62 9.29
N SER A 150 -19.71 -13.86 10.08
CA SER A 150 -21.17 -13.76 9.98
C SER A 150 -21.66 -12.85 8.86
N VAL A 151 -20.74 -12.23 8.13
CA VAL A 151 -21.00 -11.31 7.01
C VAL A 151 -20.17 -11.70 5.80
N GLU A 152 -20.59 -11.24 4.62
CA GLU A 152 -19.84 -11.44 3.39
C GLU A 152 -18.45 -10.82 3.48
N LEU A 153 -17.42 -11.61 3.31
CA LEU A 153 -16.02 -11.21 3.46
C LEU A 153 -15.61 -10.05 2.53
N PRO A 154 -16.05 -10.00 1.25
CA PRO A 154 -15.74 -8.85 0.39
C PRO A 154 -16.31 -7.52 0.91
N ALA A 155 -17.47 -7.54 1.58
CA ALA A 155 -18.06 -6.34 2.17
C ALA A 155 -17.24 -5.88 3.39
N LEU A 156 -16.81 -6.84 4.23
CA LEU A 156 -15.97 -6.56 5.39
C LEU A 156 -14.60 -6.02 4.99
N ALA A 157 -13.96 -6.62 3.98
CA ALA A 157 -12.70 -6.15 3.42
C ALA A 157 -12.80 -4.71 2.90
N ARG A 158 -13.93 -4.35 2.27
CA ARG A 158 -14.17 -2.99 1.80
C ARG A 158 -14.29 -1.97 2.95
N ILE A 159 -14.92 -2.37 4.05
CA ILE A 159 -15.00 -1.53 5.27
C ILE A 159 -13.59 -1.31 5.84
N VAL A 160 -12.79 -2.37 5.96
CA VAL A 160 -11.41 -2.28 6.46
C VAL A 160 -10.58 -1.33 5.60
N VAL A 161 -10.57 -1.50 4.28
CA VAL A 161 -9.83 -0.61 3.36
C VAL A 161 -10.28 0.83 3.49
N ALA A 162 -11.59 1.11 3.51
CA ALA A 162 -12.10 2.48 3.65
C ALA A 162 -11.69 3.14 4.98
N MET A 163 -11.64 2.37 6.06
CA MET A 163 -11.21 2.87 7.38
C MET A 163 -9.70 3.11 7.43
N ILE A 164 -8.90 2.22 6.85
CA ILE A 164 -7.44 2.38 6.75
C ILE A 164 -7.08 3.58 5.86
N ASP A 165 -7.73 3.77 4.71
CA ASP A 165 -7.55 4.96 3.86
C ASP A 165 -7.84 6.26 4.64
N GLY A 166 -8.93 6.28 5.42
CA GLY A 166 -9.29 7.41 6.28
C GLY A 166 -8.25 7.66 7.38
N LEU A 167 -7.80 6.60 8.05
CA LEU A 167 -6.77 6.66 9.09
C LEU A 167 -5.46 7.20 8.51
N THR A 168 -5.01 6.66 7.37
CA THR A 168 -3.79 7.12 6.68
C THR A 168 -3.86 8.60 6.33
N THR A 169 -4.98 9.02 5.74
CA THR A 169 -5.17 10.44 5.36
C THR A 169 -5.11 11.36 6.58
N THR A 170 -5.81 11.01 7.67
CA THR A 170 -5.86 11.84 8.89
C THR A 170 -4.50 11.87 9.57
N TRP A 171 -3.83 10.72 9.68
CA TRP A 171 -2.49 10.67 10.25
C TRP A 171 -1.45 11.45 9.42
N LEU A 172 -1.52 11.42 8.09
CA LEU A 172 -0.64 12.23 7.24
C LEU A 172 -0.82 13.74 7.49
N VAL A 173 -2.00 14.18 7.94
CA VAL A 173 -2.31 15.57 8.26
C VAL A 173 -1.82 15.96 9.65
N ASP A 174 -2.16 15.20 10.70
CA ASP A 174 -1.95 15.59 12.09
C ASP A 174 -0.77 14.89 12.79
N ARG A 175 -0.30 13.76 12.23
CA ARG A 175 0.78 12.93 12.80
C ARG A 175 0.48 12.42 14.22
N ASP A 176 -0.80 12.29 14.56
CA ASP A 176 -1.25 11.85 15.88
C ASP A 176 -1.44 10.34 15.90
N SER A 177 -0.36 9.62 16.27
CA SER A 177 -0.36 8.16 16.35
C SER A 177 -1.23 7.63 17.49
N ASP A 178 -1.38 8.37 18.56
CA ASP A 178 -2.20 7.92 19.69
C ASP A 178 -3.69 7.92 19.33
N ARG A 179 -4.16 8.95 18.64
CA ARG A 179 -5.52 8.96 18.08
C ARG A 179 -5.72 7.90 17.01
N SER A 180 -4.71 7.64 16.19
CA SER A 180 -4.77 6.57 15.19
C SER A 180 -4.91 5.20 15.84
N LYS A 181 -4.23 4.95 16.97
CA LYS A 181 -4.38 3.72 17.76
C LYS A 181 -5.79 3.58 18.35
N GLU A 182 -6.39 4.68 18.84
CA GLU A 182 -7.78 4.66 19.30
C GLU A 182 -8.75 4.24 18.16
N VAL A 183 -8.56 4.77 16.95
CA VAL A 183 -9.36 4.39 15.78
C VAL A 183 -9.14 2.92 15.41
N ILE A 184 -7.90 2.43 15.44
CA ILE A 184 -7.57 1.02 15.20
C ILE A 184 -8.26 0.12 16.22
N ASP A 185 -8.25 0.47 17.50
CA ASP A 185 -8.88 -0.31 18.56
C ASP A 185 -10.40 -0.41 18.33
N MET A 186 -11.05 0.70 17.96
CA MET A 186 -12.48 0.73 17.62
C MET A 186 -12.79 -0.09 16.36
N LEU A 187 -11.97 0.01 15.32
CA LEU A 187 -12.11 -0.78 14.10
C LEU A 187 -11.96 -2.28 14.39
N SER A 188 -10.95 -2.65 15.16
CA SER A 188 -10.69 -4.04 15.55
C SER A 188 -11.85 -4.64 16.36
N GLU A 189 -12.44 -3.87 17.25
CA GLU A 189 -13.64 -4.26 17.99
C GLU A 189 -14.84 -4.45 17.07
N TYR A 190 -15.10 -3.50 16.18
CA TYR A 190 -16.20 -3.58 15.22
C TYR A 190 -16.04 -4.81 14.31
N VAL A 191 -14.87 -5.00 13.70
CA VAL A 191 -14.63 -6.11 12.78
C VAL A 191 -14.70 -7.45 13.52
N SER A 192 -14.08 -7.59 14.70
CA SER A 192 -14.13 -8.83 15.49
C SER A 192 -15.55 -9.19 15.93
N SER A 193 -16.45 -8.21 16.11
CA SER A 193 -17.86 -8.45 16.41
C SER A 193 -18.63 -9.18 15.29
N LYS A 194 -18.04 -9.31 14.10
CA LYS A 194 -18.60 -10.06 12.96
C LYS A 194 -18.07 -11.50 12.90
N ALA A 195 -17.14 -11.86 13.76
CA ALA A 195 -16.67 -13.23 13.89
C ALA A 195 -17.65 -14.07 14.73
N VAL A 196 -17.86 -15.31 14.34
CA VAL A 196 -18.68 -16.29 15.06
C VAL A 196 -17.89 -17.58 15.25
N PRO A 197 -18.04 -18.29 16.39
CA PRO A 197 -17.39 -19.59 16.57
C PRO A 197 -17.79 -20.60 15.46
N ASN A 198 -16.83 -21.46 15.09
CA ASN A 198 -17.08 -22.57 14.15
C ASN A 198 -17.91 -23.67 14.77
#